data_6adf023f465d1840ae1841ce1e5a3201
#
_entry.id   6adf023f465d1840ae1841ce1e5a3201
#
_cell.length_a   1.000
_cell.length_b   1.000
_cell.length_c   1.000
_cell.angle_alpha   90.00
_cell.angle_beta   90.00
_cell.angle_gamma   90.00
#
_symmetry.space_group_name_H-M   'P 1'
#
loop_
_entity.id
_entity.type
_entity.pdbx_description
1 polymer ?
#
loop_
_entity_poly.entity_id
_entity_poly.type
_entity_poly.pdbx_seq_one_letter_code
_entity_poly.pdbx_strand_id
1 'polypeptide(L)'
;MSKKSGSFFDMQFVTSSISTMLVLLLLGLVVFLVLTANNLSVYVRENIAFSVVLSDDMREADILALQKQLNKEPYVKQTNYISKDQALKEQTEAMGTDPAEFLGYNPFSASIEIKLNADYANSDSIHLIEQELMGKKNILEVNYPQDLIDSVNRNLRKASLFLLGLAALLTLISFALINNTIRLTVYSKRFLIHTMKLVGASRSFIRKPFL
;
A
#
# COMPACT_ATOMS: atom_id res chain seq x y z
N MET A 1 47.79 43.41 -2.72
CA MET A 1 46.90 42.83 -1.71
C MET A 1 45.77 42.10 -2.41
N SER A 2 45.94 40.82 -2.46
CA SER A 2 45.04 39.84 -3.09
C SER A 2 44.08 39.25 -2.07
N LYS A 3 42.96 38.71 -2.54
CA LYS A 3 42.02 37.81 -1.88
C LYS A 3 40.80 38.43 -1.23
N LYS A 4 39.71 38.36 -1.99
CA LYS A 4 38.41 37.89 -1.50
C LYS A 4 37.45 37.62 -2.66
N SER A 5 37.83 36.76 -3.61
CA SER A 5 36.97 36.32 -4.71
C SER A 5 36.36 34.90 -4.46
N GLY A 6 36.81 34.18 -3.41
CA GLY A 6 36.41 32.80 -3.16
C GLY A 6 35.06 32.62 -2.44
N SER A 7 34.68 33.56 -1.57
CA SER A 7 33.54 33.38 -0.66
C SER A 7 32.16 33.45 -1.31
N PHE A 8 31.98 34.22 -2.39
CA PHE A 8 30.69 34.29 -3.09
C PHE A 8 30.43 33.10 -4.00
N PHE A 9 31.48 32.48 -4.52
CA PHE A 9 31.39 31.29 -5.35
C PHE A 9 30.99 30.05 -4.53
N ASP A 10 31.55 29.93 -3.31
CA ASP A 10 31.25 28.83 -2.39
C ASP A 10 29.82 28.90 -1.85
N MET A 11 29.31 30.10 -1.53
CA MET A 11 27.97 30.28 -0.97
C MET A 11 26.87 29.90 -1.98
N GLN A 12 27.09 30.20 -3.26
CA GLN A 12 26.13 29.89 -4.33
C GLN A 12 26.10 28.40 -4.68
N PHE A 13 27.27 27.75 -4.66
CA PHE A 13 27.38 26.30 -4.80
C PHE A 13 26.69 25.61 -3.63
N VAL A 14 26.90 26.06 -2.40
CA VAL A 14 26.24 25.54 -1.21
C VAL A 14 24.72 25.68 -1.31
N THR A 15 24.20 26.84 -1.68
CA THR A 15 22.76 27.08 -1.82
C THR A 15 22.14 26.19 -2.89
N SER A 16 22.81 26.04 -4.05
CA SER A 16 22.35 25.17 -5.13
C SER A 16 22.33 23.68 -4.69
N SER A 17 23.40 23.25 -4.01
CA SER A 17 23.50 21.89 -3.50
C SER A 17 22.42 21.57 -2.46
N ILE A 18 22.18 22.49 -1.52
CA ILE A 18 21.11 22.34 -0.51
C ILE A 18 19.75 22.30 -1.19
N SER A 19 19.49 23.17 -2.16
CA SER A 19 18.22 23.18 -2.90
C SER A 19 17.98 21.87 -3.65
N THR A 20 19.00 21.36 -4.33
CA THR A 20 18.90 20.07 -5.06
C THR A 20 18.71 18.89 -4.09
N MET A 21 19.44 18.88 -2.97
CA MET A 21 19.27 17.88 -1.92
C MET A 21 17.84 17.89 -1.37
N LEU A 22 17.27 19.07 -1.10
CA LEU A 22 15.91 19.21 -0.60
C LEU A 22 14.88 18.66 -1.60
N VAL A 23 15.05 18.96 -2.89
CA VAL A 23 14.19 18.44 -3.97
C VAL A 23 14.25 16.92 -4.03
N LEU A 24 15.45 16.33 -4.01
CA LEU A 24 15.62 14.87 -4.03
C LEU A 24 15.03 14.21 -2.78
N LEU A 25 15.18 14.85 -1.61
CA LEU A 25 14.58 14.38 -0.37
C LEU A 25 13.05 14.38 -0.46
N LEU A 26 12.45 15.46 -0.96
CA LEU A 26 11.00 15.56 -1.15
C LEU A 26 10.48 14.51 -2.14
N LEU A 27 11.16 14.30 -3.26
CA LEU A 27 10.79 13.26 -4.23
C LEU A 27 10.92 11.87 -3.62
N GLY A 28 12.00 11.60 -2.88
CA GLY A 28 12.19 10.34 -2.15
C GLY A 28 11.09 10.09 -1.12
N LEU A 29 10.70 11.14 -0.38
CA LEU A 29 9.58 11.07 0.57
C LEU A 29 8.26 10.70 -0.12
N VAL A 30 7.97 11.31 -1.28
CA VAL A 30 6.75 10.98 -2.06
C VAL A 30 6.73 9.51 -2.45
N VAL A 31 7.83 9.01 -3.03
CA VAL A 31 7.94 7.60 -3.43
C VAL A 31 7.76 6.68 -2.21
N PHE A 32 8.43 7.00 -1.10
CA PHE A 32 8.30 6.25 0.15
C PHE A 32 6.85 6.20 0.65
N LEU A 33 6.14 7.34 0.69
CA LEU A 33 4.75 7.39 1.13
C LEU A 33 3.82 6.58 0.23
N VAL A 34 3.99 6.65 -1.09
CA VAL A 34 3.17 5.90 -2.04
C VAL A 34 3.38 4.39 -1.87
N LEU A 35 4.64 3.95 -1.77
CA LEU A 35 4.96 2.53 -1.56
C LEU A 35 4.44 2.02 -0.22
N THR A 36 4.60 2.80 0.86
CA THR A 36 4.11 2.44 2.19
C THR A 36 2.59 2.32 2.23
N ALA A 37 1.88 3.26 1.60
CA ALA A 37 0.42 3.22 1.53
C ALA A 37 -0.08 2.00 0.74
N ASN A 38 0.58 1.66 -0.37
CA ASN A 38 0.25 0.47 -1.14
C ASN A 38 0.47 -0.81 -0.33
N ASN A 39 1.63 -0.96 0.32
CA ASN A 39 1.94 -2.12 1.15
C ASN A 39 0.96 -2.26 2.32
N LEU A 40 0.60 -1.15 2.98
CA LEU A 40 -0.40 -1.16 4.04
C LEU A 40 -1.77 -1.58 3.53
N SER A 41 -2.16 -1.10 2.34
CA SER A 41 -3.41 -1.49 1.69
C SER A 41 -3.47 -3.00 1.44
N VAL A 42 -2.42 -3.57 0.85
CA VAL A 42 -2.30 -5.00 0.61
C VAL A 42 -2.37 -5.77 1.94
N TYR A 43 -1.58 -5.37 2.92
CA TYR A 43 -1.55 -6.01 4.24
C TYR A 43 -2.94 -6.05 4.91
N VAL A 44 -3.66 -4.93 4.92
CA VAL A 44 -5.00 -4.87 5.53
C VAL A 44 -5.97 -5.78 4.80
N ARG A 45 -6.00 -5.74 3.47
CA ARG A 45 -6.89 -6.57 2.65
C ARG A 45 -6.64 -8.05 2.84
N GLU A 46 -5.38 -8.48 2.89
CA GLU A 46 -5.00 -9.88 3.03
C GLU A 46 -5.21 -10.44 4.45
N ASN A 47 -5.39 -9.58 5.44
CA ASN A 47 -5.69 -10.00 6.82
C ASN A 47 -7.18 -9.98 7.16
N ILE A 48 -8.05 -9.60 6.23
CA ILE A 48 -9.48 -9.79 6.39
C ILE A 48 -9.79 -11.26 6.12
N ALA A 49 -10.33 -11.94 7.13
CA ALA A 49 -10.67 -13.34 7.05
C ALA A 49 -12.15 -13.55 6.75
N PHE A 50 -12.42 -14.59 5.96
CA PHE A 50 -13.73 -15.12 5.65
C PHE A 50 -13.91 -16.41 6.42
N SER A 51 -14.99 -16.56 7.15
CA SER A 51 -15.34 -17.80 7.82
C SER A 51 -16.40 -18.55 7.01
N VAL A 52 -16.02 -19.69 6.47
CA VAL A 52 -16.91 -20.61 5.77
C VAL A 52 -17.39 -21.65 6.78
N VAL A 53 -18.66 -21.56 7.19
CA VAL A 53 -19.28 -22.46 8.16
C VAL A 53 -19.65 -23.76 7.45
N LEU A 54 -19.21 -24.87 8.02
CA LEU A 54 -19.39 -26.20 7.47
C LEU A 54 -20.60 -26.91 8.08
N SER A 55 -21.21 -27.82 7.31
CA SER A 55 -22.24 -28.68 7.81
C SER A 55 -21.70 -29.64 8.88
N ASP A 56 -22.47 -29.85 9.93
CA ASP A 56 -22.12 -30.72 11.04
C ASP A 56 -21.97 -32.21 10.64
N ASP A 57 -22.59 -32.61 9.52
CA ASP A 57 -22.54 -33.96 8.99
C ASP A 57 -21.26 -34.26 8.18
N MET A 58 -20.38 -33.28 8.04
CA MET A 58 -19.18 -33.40 7.24
C MET A 58 -18.10 -34.22 7.95
N ARG A 59 -17.58 -35.24 7.28
CA ARG A 59 -16.46 -36.01 7.81
C ARG A 59 -15.16 -35.24 7.73
N GLU A 60 -14.27 -35.46 8.67
CA GLU A 60 -12.98 -34.80 8.74
C GLU A 60 -12.13 -34.93 7.44
N ALA A 61 -12.22 -36.13 6.79
CA ALA A 61 -11.57 -36.37 5.51
C ALA A 61 -12.11 -35.44 4.39
N ASP A 62 -13.41 -35.18 4.39
CA ASP A 62 -14.09 -34.34 3.40
C ASP A 62 -13.76 -32.84 3.65
N ILE A 63 -13.62 -32.45 4.92
CA ILE A 63 -13.16 -31.10 5.32
C ILE A 63 -11.74 -30.84 4.82
N LEU A 64 -10.82 -31.79 5.05
CA LEU A 64 -9.44 -31.68 4.57
C LEU A 64 -9.36 -31.67 3.04
N ALA A 65 -10.23 -32.42 2.36
CA ALA A 65 -10.30 -32.39 0.89
C ALA A 65 -10.79 -31.01 0.38
N LEU A 66 -11.83 -30.46 1.01
CA LEU A 66 -12.34 -29.13 0.72
C LEU A 66 -11.27 -28.05 0.96
N GLN A 67 -10.56 -28.10 2.10
CA GLN A 67 -9.47 -27.18 2.41
C GLN A 67 -8.36 -27.24 1.35
N LYS A 68 -7.97 -28.44 0.91
CA LYS A 68 -6.98 -28.61 -0.17
C LYS A 68 -7.47 -28.08 -1.51
N GLN A 69 -8.77 -28.18 -1.78
CA GLN A 69 -9.37 -27.60 -2.98
C GLN A 69 -9.34 -26.08 -2.92
N LEU A 70 -9.78 -25.50 -1.80
CA LEU A 70 -9.78 -24.04 -1.58
C LEU A 70 -8.37 -23.44 -1.68
N ASN A 71 -7.36 -24.12 -1.15
CA ASN A 71 -5.96 -23.66 -1.26
C ASN A 71 -5.41 -23.63 -2.70
N LYS A 72 -6.09 -24.22 -3.68
CA LYS A 72 -5.72 -24.14 -5.10
C LYS A 72 -6.38 -22.99 -5.83
N GLU A 73 -7.39 -22.38 -5.23
CA GLU A 73 -8.12 -21.28 -5.84
C GLU A 73 -7.24 -20.01 -5.90
N PRO A 74 -7.25 -19.27 -7.00
CA PRO A 74 -6.37 -18.11 -7.20
C PRO A 74 -6.67 -16.96 -6.22
N TYR A 75 -7.87 -16.92 -5.68
CA TYR A 75 -8.28 -15.89 -4.72
C TYR A 75 -7.84 -16.21 -3.28
N VAL A 76 -7.43 -17.44 -2.99
CA VAL A 76 -7.06 -17.90 -1.64
C VAL A 76 -5.57 -17.69 -1.40
N LYS A 77 -5.24 -16.96 -0.34
CA LYS A 77 -3.87 -16.82 0.15
C LYS A 77 -3.53 -17.92 1.17
N GLN A 78 -4.43 -18.19 2.08
CA GLN A 78 -4.25 -19.14 3.17
C GLN A 78 -5.61 -19.60 3.69
N THR A 79 -5.68 -20.85 4.11
CA THR A 79 -6.85 -21.39 4.84
C THR A 79 -6.42 -21.92 6.19
N ASN A 80 -7.30 -21.74 7.19
CA ASN A 80 -7.15 -22.31 8.52
C ASN A 80 -8.43 -23.04 8.90
N TYR A 81 -8.32 -24.32 9.30
CA TYR A 81 -9.46 -25.06 9.79
C TYR A 81 -9.64 -24.82 11.28
N ILE A 82 -10.84 -24.46 11.69
CA ILE A 82 -11.26 -24.24 13.08
C ILE A 82 -12.30 -25.28 13.42
N SER A 83 -11.95 -26.18 14.34
CA SER A 83 -12.88 -27.19 14.82
C SER A 83 -13.94 -26.57 15.75
N LYS A 84 -15.06 -27.30 15.99
CA LYS A 84 -16.13 -26.87 16.91
C LYS A 84 -15.60 -26.52 18.31
N ASP A 85 -14.69 -27.36 18.84
CA ASP A 85 -14.14 -27.17 20.18
C ASP A 85 -13.17 -25.96 20.22
N GLN A 86 -12.42 -25.77 19.14
CA GLN A 86 -11.56 -24.60 19.01
C GLN A 86 -12.37 -23.31 18.88
N ALA A 87 -13.46 -23.33 18.10
CA ALA A 87 -14.36 -22.18 17.96
C ALA A 87 -15.01 -21.82 19.32
N LEU A 88 -15.45 -22.81 20.08
CA LEU A 88 -15.98 -22.61 21.42
C LEU A 88 -14.94 -21.96 22.34
N LYS A 89 -13.71 -22.49 22.33
CA LYS A 89 -12.62 -21.97 23.16
C LYS A 89 -12.28 -20.52 22.83
N GLU A 90 -12.10 -20.20 21.54
CA GLU A 90 -11.79 -18.86 21.08
C GLU A 90 -12.91 -17.86 21.43
N GLN A 91 -14.18 -18.27 21.28
CA GLN A 91 -15.31 -17.44 21.65
C GLN A 91 -15.45 -17.27 23.18
N THR A 92 -15.22 -18.33 23.95
CA THR A 92 -15.19 -18.27 25.42
C THR A 92 -14.12 -17.27 25.91
N GLU A 93 -12.93 -17.32 25.33
CA GLU A 93 -11.85 -16.38 25.65
C GLU A 93 -12.22 -14.93 25.27
N ALA A 94 -12.87 -14.72 24.12
CA ALA A 94 -13.28 -13.39 23.64
C ALA A 94 -14.45 -12.80 24.45
N MET A 95 -15.41 -13.62 24.83
CA MET A 95 -16.64 -13.21 25.55
C MET A 95 -16.46 -13.20 27.08
N GLY A 96 -15.45 -13.90 27.61
CA GLY A 96 -15.20 -14.05 29.05
C GLY A 96 -16.16 -15.01 29.75
N THR A 97 -17.05 -15.66 29.02
CA THR A 97 -18.05 -16.63 29.50
C THR A 97 -18.20 -17.78 28.52
N ASP A 98 -18.39 -18.99 29.01
CA ASP A 98 -18.60 -20.17 28.16
C ASP A 98 -20.08 -20.29 27.75
N PRO A 99 -20.42 -20.09 26.45
CA PRO A 99 -21.79 -20.22 25.97
C PRO A 99 -22.35 -21.64 26.12
N ALA A 100 -21.49 -22.67 26.12
CA ALA A 100 -21.93 -24.06 26.25
C ALA A 100 -22.42 -24.38 27.67
N GLU A 101 -21.94 -23.65 28.70
CA GLU A 101 -22.44 -23.79 30.08
C GLU A 101 -23.90 -23.34 30.21
N PHE A 102 -24.31 -22.31 29.45
CA PHE A 102 -25.70 -21.82 29.49
C PHE A 102 -26.64 -22.60 28.61
N LEU A 103 -26.16 -23.08 27.46
CA LEU A 103 -27.00 -23.74 26.45
C LEU A 103 -27.06 -25.25 26.65
N GLY A 104 -26.11 -25.86 27.39
CA GLY A 104 -25.99 -27.32 27.57
C GLY A 104 -25.42 -28.05 26.36
N TYR A 105 -25.03 -27.32 25.27
CA TYR A 105 -24.38 -27.87 24.09
C TYR A 105 -23.49 -26.81 23.44
N ASN A 106 -22.52 -27.23 22.63
CA ASN A 106 -21.69 -26.32 21.85
C ASN A 106 -22.49 -25.74 20.66
N PRO A 107 -22.78 -24.43 20.65
CA PRO A 107 -23.57 -23.80 19.59
C PRO A 107 -22.76 -23.51 18.31
N PHE A 108 -21.45 -23.70 18.33
CA PHE A 108 -20.60 -23.37 17.19
C PHE A 108 -20.40 -24.56 16.27
N SER A 109 -20.43 -24.31 14.96
CA SER A 109 -20.07 -25.27 13.93
C SER A 109 -18.60 -25.16 13.54
N ALA A 110 -18.07 -26.23 12.96
CA ALA A 110 -16.71 -26.17 12.38
C ALA A 110 -16.68 -25.20 11.20
N SER A 111 -15.57 -24.52 11.01
CA SER A 111 -15.40 -23.55 9.92
C SER A 111 -14.01 -23.62 9.29
N ILE A 112 -13.93 -23.17 8.04
CA ILE A 112 -12.66 -22.91 7.37
C ILE A 112 -12.53 -21.38 7.24
N GLU A 113 -11.56 -20.83 7.93
CA GLU A 113 -11.17 -19.42 7.77
C GLU A 113 -10.32 -19.29 6.51
N ILE A 114 -10.71 -18.40 5.61
CA ILE A 114 -10.03 -18.14 4.34
C ILE A 114 -9.50 -16.70 4.37
N LYS A 115 -8.20 -16.53 4.16
CA LYS A 115 -7.59 -15.23 3.85
C LYS A 115 -7.45 -15.09 2.35
N LEU A 116 -7.94 -13.98 1.81
CA LEU A 116 -7.89 -13.71 0.38
C LEU A 116 -6.59 -13.03 -0.03
N ASN A 117 -6.22 -13.20 -1.29
CA ASN A 117 -5.24 -12.34 -1.93
C ASN A 117 -5.82 -10.93 -2.08
N ALA A 118 -4.99 -9.88 -1.91
CA ALA A 118 -5.41 -8.48 -1.89
C ALA A 118 -6.23 -8.04 -3.11
N ASP A 119 -5.97 -8.62 -4.28
CA ASP A 119 -6.67 -8.29 -5.52
C ASP A 119 -8.13 -8.73 -5.50
N TYR A 120 -8.46 -9.77 -4.73
CA TYR A 120 -9.81 -10.31 -4.57
C TYR A 120 -10.54 -9.79 -3.33
N ALA A 121 -9.85 -9.07 -2.44
CA ALA A 121 -10.45 -8.51 -1.22
C ALA A 121 -11.17 -7.18 -1.49
N ASN A 122 -12.13 -7.21 -2.42
CA ASN A 122 -13.03 -6.12 -2.76
C ASN A 122 -14.47 -6.64 -2.84
N SER A 123 -15.45 -5.74 -2.64
CA SER A 123 -16.87 -6.10 -2.52
C SER A 123 -17.40 -6.92 -3.70
N ASP A 124 -16.99 -6.58 -4.93
CA ASP A 124 -17.48 -7.25 -6.14
C ASP A 124 -16.94 -8.69 -6.24
N SER A 125 -15.62 -8.87 -6.03
CA SER A 125 -14.99 -10.19 -6.05
C SER A 125 -15.49 -11.09 -4.92
N ILE A 126 -15.67 -10.52 -3.74
CA ILE A 126 -16.15 -11.21 -2.55
C ILE A 126 -17.56 -11.77 -2.78
N HIS A 127 -18.46 -10.98 -3.36
CA HIS A 127 -19.80 -11.44 -3.66
C HIS A 127 -19.83 -12.61 -4.66
N LEU A 128 -18.94 -12.60 -5.65
CA LEU A 128 -18.79 -13.73 -6.57
C LEU A 128 -18.26 -14.99 -5.87
N ILE A 129 -17.24 -14.81 -5.01
CA ILE A 129 -16.67 -15.91 -4.20
C ILE A 129 -17.71 -16.49 -3.25
N GLU A 130 -18.49 -15.64 -2.58
CA GLU A 130 -19.59 -16.05 -1.70
C GLU A 130 -20.61 -16.92 -2.47
N GLN A 131 -21.06 -16.46 -3.65
CA GLN A 131 -21.99 -17.21 -4.48
C GLN A 131 -21.40 -18.57 -4.92
N GLU A 132 -20.13 -18.61 -5.29
CA GLU A 132 -19.43 -19.85 -5.65
C GLU A 132 -19.36 -20.83 -4.47
N LEU A 133 -19.00 -20.31 -3.28
CA LEU A 133 -18.88 -21.12 -2.07
C LEU A 133 -20.24 -21.65 -1.61
N MET A 134 -21.28 -20.82 -1.59
CA MET A 134 -22.65 -21.21 -1.23
C MET A 134 -23.26 -22.24 -2.20
N GLY A 135 -22.76 -22.34 -3.42
CA GLY A 135 -23.12 -23.40 -4.37
C GLY A 135 -22.58 -24.80 -3.99
N LYS A 136 -21.66 -24.89 -3.05
CA LYS A 136 -21.07 -26.19 -2.60
C LYS A 136 -21.94 -26.82 -1.53
N LYS A 137 -22.27 -28.11 -1.68
CA LYS A 137 -23.30 -28.85 -0.94
C LYS A 137 -23.09 -28.90 0.60
N ASN A 138 -21.89 -28.66 1.09
CA ASN A 138 -21.54 -28.85 2.50
C ASN A 138 -21.19 -27.53 3.21
N ILE A 139 -21.45 -26.40 2.58
CA ILE A 139 -21.25 -25.08 3.15
C ILE A 139 -22.61 -24.54 3.59
N LEU A 140 -22.75 -24.21 4.86
CA LEU A 140 -23.99 -23.66 5.43
C LEU A 140 -24.07 -22.18 5.23
N GLU A 141 -22.98 -21.47 5.50
CA GLU A 141 -22.93 -20.02 5.54
C GLU A 141 -21.52 -19.53 5.27
N VAL A 142 -21.41 -18.36 4.68
CA VAL A 142 -20.14 -17.65 4.51
C VAL A 142 -20.23 -16.33 5.28
N ASN A 143 -19.49 -16.24 6.37
CA ASN A 143 -19.47 -15.09 7.23
C ASN A 143 -18.24 -14.23 6.99
N TYR A 144 -18.45 -12.96 6.68
CA TYR A 144 -17.39 -11.99 6.54
C TYR A 144 -17.86 -10.59 6.98
N PRO A 145 -16.97 -9.73 7.49
CA PRO A 145 -17.33 -8.39 7.96
C PRO A 145 -17.49 -7.44 6.77
N GLN A 146 -18.64 -7.49 6.09
CA GLN A 146 -18.94 -6.69 4.89
C GLN A 146 -18.72 -5.20 5.12
N ASP A 147 -19.24 -4.65 6.21
CA ASP A 147 -19.09 -3.22 6.56
C ASP A 147 -17.63 -2.82 6.76
N LEU A 148 -16.81 -3.73 7.31
CA LEU A 148 -15.38 -3.51 7.47
C LEU A 148 -14.67 -3.46 6.11
N ILE A 149 -14.96 -4.41 5.24
CA ILE A 149 -14.40 -4.49 3.89
C ILE A 149 -14.72 -3.23 3.08
N ASP A 150 -15.98 -2.83 3.07
CA ASP A 150 -16.43 -1.63 2.38
C ASP A 150 -15.80 -0.36 2.95
N SER A 151 -15.69 -0.28 4.28
CA SER A 151 -15.05 0.84 4.96
C SER A 151 -13.55 0.90 4.67
N VAL A 152 -12.86 -0.24 4.71
CA VAL A 152 -11.44 -0.35 4.37
C VAL A 152 -11.21 0.05 2.91
N ASN A 153 -11.95 -0.52 1.96
CA ASN A 153 -11.81 -0.22 0.55
C ASN A 153 -12.08 1.26 0.24
N ARG A 154 -13.13 1.83 0.84
CA ARG A 154 -13.47 3.26 0.70
C ARG A 154 -12.40 4.17 1.30
N ASN A 155 -11.90 3.85 2.49
CA ASN A 155 -10.86 4.65 3.16
C ASN A 155 -9.52 4.55 2.44
N LEU A 156 -9.15 3.37 1.96
CA LEU A 156 -7.94 3.17 1.15
C LEU A 156 -8.01 3.95 -0.17
N ARG A 157 -9.17 3.96 -0.84
CA ARG A 157 -9.37 4.77 -2.06
C ARG A 157 -9.23 6.26 -1.79
N LYS A 158 -9.81 6.77 -0.69
CA LYS A 158 -9.66 8.16 -0.27
C LYS A 158 -8.21 8.51 0.07
N ALA A 159 -7.53 7.64 0.83
CA ALA A 159 -6.13 7.81 1.18
C ALA A 159 -5.23 7.82 -0.07
N SER A 160 -5.44 6.90 -1.01
CA SER A 160 -4.70 6.84 -2.26
C SER A 160 -4.90 8.10 -3.11
N LEU A 161 -6.14 8.61 -3.21
CA LEU A 161 -6.44 9.85 -3.94
C LEU A 161 -5.76 11.06 -3.28
N PHE A 162 -5.79 11.16 -1.95
CA PHE A 162 -5.11 12.21 -1.19
C PHE A 162 -3.59 12.17 -1.42
N LEU A 163 -2.98 10.99 -1.32
CA LEU A 163 -1.55 10.79 -1.54
C LEU A 163 -1.14 11.13 -2.99
N LEU A 164 -1.96 10.77 -3.96
CA LEU A 164 -1.72 11.11 -5.37
C LEU A 164 -1.78 12.63 -5.59
N GLY A 165 -2.74 13.33 -4.98
CA GLY A 165 -2.81 14.79 -5.00
C GLY A 165 -1.59 15.44 -4.36
N LEU A 166 -1.15 14.93 -3.20
CA LEU A 166 0.06 15.39 -2.51
C LEU A 166 1.31 15.16 -3.37
N ALA A 167 1.42 13.98 -3.99
CA ALA A 167 2.53 13.65 -4.90
C ALA A 167 2.60 14.62 -6.09
N ALA A 168 1.46 14.92 -6.71
CA ALA A 168 1.37 15.87 -7.82
C ALA A 168 1.83 17.28 -7.37
N LEU A 169 1.34 17.74 -6.22
CA LEU A 169 1.71 19.04 -5.65
C LEU A 169 3.22 19.15 -5.36
N LEU A 170 3.78 18.13 -4.70
CA LEU A 170 5.22 18.09 -4.42
C LEU A 170 6.07 18.02 -5.68
N THR A 171 5.60 17.33 -6.72
CA THR A 171 6.26 17.27 -8.03
C THR A 171 6.28 18.66 -8.70
N LEU A 172 5.17 19.40 -8.65
CA LEU A 172 5.10 20.77 -9.16
C LEU A 172 6.05 21.71 -8.42
N ILE A 173 6.10 21.63 -7.08
CA ILE A 173 7.03 22.41 -6.26
C ILE A 173 8.48 22.08 -6.62
N SER A 174 8.81 20.79 -6.76
CA SER A 174 10.14 20.33 -7.17
C SER A 174 10.55 20.90 -8.53
N PHE A 175 9.64 20.89 -9.50
CA PHE A 175 9.88 21.45 -10.82
C PHE A 175 10.11 22.97 -10.78
N ALA A 176 9.32 23.69 -9.96
CA ALA A 176 9.50 25.13 -9.75
C ALA A 176 10.85 25.44 -9.09
N LEU A 177 11.28 24.66 -8.09
CA LEU A 177 12.57 24.83 -7.43
C LEU A 177 13.73 24.57 -8.38
N ILE A 178 13.68 23.53 -9.20
CA ILE A 178 14.70 23.22 -10.21
C ILE A 178 14.81 24.39 -11.21
N ASN A 179 13.69 24.86 -11.75
CA ASN A 179 13.68 26.00 -12.68
C ASN A 179 14.28 27.24 -12.05
N ASN A 180 13.95 27.55 -10.80
CA ASN A 180 14.48 28.71 -10.10
C ASN A 180 16.01 28.59 -9.87
N THR A 181 16.47 27.38 -9.48
CA THR A 181 17.91 27.09 -9.27
C THR A 181 18.70 27.24 -10.58
N ILE A 182 18.19 26.71 -11.70
CA ILE A 182 18.82 26.86 -13.01
C ILE A 182 18.91 28.36 -13.41
N ARG A 183 17.81 29.08 -13.24
CA ARG A 183 17.78 30.55 -13.55
C ARG A 183 18.83 31.34 -12.74
N LEU A 184 18.93 31.07 -11.43
CA LEU A 184 19.90 31.66 -10.55
C LEU A 184 21.36 31.35 -10.97
N THR A 185 21.61 30.08 -11.30
CA THR A 185 22.93 29.62 -11.73
C THR A 185 23.35 30.24 -13.05
N VAL A 186 22.45 30.35 -14.02
CA VAL A 186 22.71 31.00 -15.30
C VAL A 186 22.97 32.52 -15.09
N TYR A 187 22.16 33.17 -14.26
CA TYR A 187 22.33 34.58 -13.96
C TYR A 187 23.67 34.87 -13.29
N SER A 188 24.09 34.05 -12.35
CA SER A 188 25.38 34.18 -11.67
C SER A 188 26.57 34.04 -12.62
N LYS A 189 26.48 33.12 -13.58
CA LYS A 189 27.54 32.85 -14.55
C LYS A 189 27.41 33.68 -15.85
N ARG A 190 26.54 34.71 -15.86
CA ARG A 190 26.25 35.52 -17.06
C ARG A 190 27.48 36.10 -17.73
N PHE A 191 28.46 36.60 -16.96
CA PHE A 191 29.69 37.16 -17.51
C PHE A 191 30.56 36.11 -18.18
N LEU A 192 30.71 34.93 -17.56
CA LEU A 192 31.43 33.78 -18.12
C LEU A 192 30.77 33.30 -19.43
N ILE A 193 29.45 33.20 -19.45
CA ILE A 193 28.69 32.87 -20.65
C ILE A 193 28.90 33.91 -21.77
N HIS A 194 28.90 35.16 -21.41
CA HIS A 194 29.13 36.23 -22.38
C HIS A 194 30.55 36.16 -22.97
N THR A 195 31.58 35.96 -22.15
CA THR A 195 32.97 35.78 -22.61
C THR A 195 33.11 34.56 -23.51
N MET A 196 32.53 33.43 -23.17
CA MET A 196 32.53 32.22 -24.00
C MET A 196 31.84 32.45 -25.35
N LYS A 197 30.76 33.23 -25.39
CA LYS A 197 30.07 33.61 -26.61
C LYS A 197 30.94 34.51 -27.52
N LEU A 198 31.70 35.45 -26.93
CA LEU A 198 32.61 36.33 -27.66
C LEU A 198 33.79 35.58 -28.30
N VAL A 199 34.27 34.52 -27.66
CA VAL A 199 35.34 33.63 -28.18
C VAL A 199 34.81 32.63 -29.20
N GLY A 200 33.51 32.64 -29.53
CA GLY A 200 32.92 31.79 -30.55
C GLY A 200 32.49 30.38 -30.09
N ALA A 201 32.36 30.17 -28.77
CA ALA A 201 31.92 28.89 -28.26
C ALA A 201 30.48 28.51 -28.72
N SER A 202 30.26 27.26 -29.13
CA SER A 202 28.95 26.79 -29.57
C SER A 202 27.92 26.81 -28.43
N ARG A 203 26.64 27.02 -28.76
CA ARG A 203 25.52 26.98 -27.77
C ARG A 203 25.44 25.68 -27.00
N SER A 204 25.79 24.57 -27.64
CA SER A 204 25.83 23.24 -27.03
C SER A 204 26.93 23.15 -25.96
N PHE A 205 28.11 23.67 -26.24
CA PHE A 205 29.24 23.72 -25.31
C PHE A 205 28.93 24.59 -24.08
N ILE A 206 28.26 25.73 -24.29
CA ILE A 206 27.87 26.65 -23.20
C ILE A 206 26.80 26.00 -22.28
N ARG A 207 25.90 25.18 -22.83
CA ARG A 207 24.83 24.52 -22.04
C ARG A 207 25.30 23.31 -21.25
N LYS A 208 26.36 22.63 -21.69
CA LYS A 208 26.84 21.38 -21.10
C LYS A 208 27.06 21.42 -19.56
N PRO A 209 27.58 22.48 -18.94
CA PRO A 209 27.74 22.55 -17.49
C PRO A 209 26.45 22.88 -16.72
N PHE A 210 25.28 23.08 -17.39
CA PHE A 210 23.98 23.42 -16.77
C PHE A 210 22.93 22.33 -16.96
N LEU A 211 23.27 21.25 -17.65
CA LEU A 211 22.49 20.03 -17.83
C LEU A 211 23.00 18.93 -16.91
#